data_82aa7c807286da4d863782ad24de2cce
#
_entry.id   82aa7c807286da4d863782ad24de2cce
#
_cell.length_a   1.000
_cell.length_b   1.000
_cell.length_c   1.000
_cell.angle_alpha   90.00
_cell.angle_beta   90.00
_cell.angle_gamma   90.00
#
_symmetry.space_group_name_H-M   'P 1'
#
loop_
_entity.id
_entity.type
_entity.pdbx_description
1 polymer ?
#
loop_
_entity_poly.entity_id
_entity_poly.type
_entity_poly.pdbx_seq_one_letter_code
_entity_poly.pdbx_strand_id
1 'polypeptide(L)'
;QSALKPSTVSRTLAQKNVETGLREGIVLTERGVQKTAQTIDDLEEQLGKVIDEKAGIKRDEAGKIISQTGDSATVKTADLKPFIDDAKKILGNTVDVKESKISVQKIDDIYNSFIEQYGDEIPLEKAQELKKNTYQVLKNSYGELSNAVREGQKSLTRGLKEGIVKVAPQAEGINSRL
;
A
#
# COMPACT_ATOMS: atom_id res chain seq x y z
N GLN A 1 -12.47 33.46 7.71
CA GLN A 1 -12.42 32.06 7.20
C GLN A 1 -11.43 32.04 6.04
N SER A 2 -10.22 31.55 6.29
CA SER A 2 -9.17 31.43 5.30
C SER A 2 -9.38 30.12 4.53
N ALA A 3 -9.96 30.20 3.34
CA ALA A 3 -10.07 29.04 2.45
C ALA A 3 -8.68 28.68 1.93
N LEU A 4 -8.15 27.54 2.33
CA LEU A 4 -6.97 26.94 1.75
C LEU A 4 -7.19 26.74 0.25
N LYS A 5 -6.46 27.51 -0.59
CA LYS A 5 -6.46 27.30 -2.05
C LYS A 5 -5.53 26.12 -2.37
N PRO A 6 -6.05 24.97 -2.78
CA PRO A 6 -5.21 23.83 -3.16
C PRO A 6 -4.41 24.16 -4.42
N SER A 7 -3.16 23.67 -4.50
CA SER A 7 -2.35 23.73 -5.72
C SER A 7 -3.02 22.94 -6.85
N THR A 8 -2.67 23.22 -8.12
CA THR A 8 -3.33 22.63 -9.29
C THR A 8 -3.27 21.09 -9.32
N VAL A 9 -2.21 20.49 -8.78
CA VAL A 9 -2.06 19.03 -8.66
C VAL A 9 -2.99 18.46 -7.58
N SER A 10 -3.21 19.19 -6.50
CA SER A 10 -4.15 18.79 -5.45
C SER A 10 -5.62 19.01 -5.83
N ARG A 11 -5.92 19.85 -6.82
CA ARG A 11 -7.32 20.02 -7.29
C ARG A 11 -7.89 18.78 -7.95
N THR A 12 -7.14 18.14 -8.85
CA THR A 12 -7.59 16.92 -9.53
C THR A 12 -7.72 15.75 -8.54
N LEU A 13 -6.77 15.63 -7.60
CA LEU A 13 -6.83 14.62 -6.55
C LEU A 13 -7.97 14.92 -5.58
N ALA A 14 -8.16 16.18 -5.19
CA ALA A 14 -9.26 16.60 -4.33
C ALA A 14 -10.63 16.39 -5.01
N GLN A 15 -10.76 16.71 -6.31
CA GLN A 15 -11.98 16.42 -7.06
C GLN A 15 -12.27 14.92 -7.12
N LYS A 16 -11.27 14.10 -7.42
CA LYS A 16 -11.42 12.64 -7.47
C LYS A 16 -11.80 12.06 -6.09
N ASN A 17 -11.22 12.58 -5.03
CA ASN A 17 -11.54 12.18 -3.67
C ASN A 17 -12.96 12.63 -3.26
N VAL A 18 -13.37 13.85 -3.66
CA VAL A 18 -14.74 14.36 -3.43
C VAL A 18 -15.75 13.57 -4.25
N GLU A 19 -15.49 13.28 -5.53
CA GLU A 19 -16.36 12.46 -6.36
C GLU A 19 -16.49 11.04 -5.82
N THR A 20 -15.38 10.43 -5.36
CA THR A 20 -15.41 9.12 -4.70
C THR A 20 -16.19 9.20 -3.39
N GLY A 21 -15.95 10.23 -2.57
CA GLY A 21 -16.68 10.45 -1.33
C GLY A 21 -18.18 10.65 -1.55
N LEU A 22 -18.57 11.43 -2.56
CA LEU A 22 -19.98 11.65 -2.91
C LEU A 22 -20.65 10.35 -3.43
N ARG A 23 -19.94 9.57 -4.24
CA ARG A 23 -20.42 8.29 -4.76
C ARG A 23 -20.63 7.26 -3.65
N GLU A 24 -19.73 7.23 -2.67
CA GLU A 24 -19.83 6.35 -1.50
C GLU A 24 -20.71 6.96 -0.38
N GLY A 25 -21.31 8.14 -0.61
CA GLY A 25 -22.17 8.81 0.37
C GLY A 25 -21.40 9.34 1.59
N ILE A 26 -20.12 9.65 1.44
CA ILE A 26 -19.26 10.18 2.49
C ILE A 26 -19.48 11.68 2.59
N VAL A 27 -20.16 12.11 3.63
CA VAL A 27 -20.26 13.53 4.00
C VAL A 27 -19.25 13.80 5.10
N LEU A 28 -18.52 14.93 5.03
CA LEU A 28 -17.54 15.37 6.05
C LEU A 28 -18.27 15.78 7.35
N THR A 29 -19.04 14.86 7.90
CA THR A 29 -19.64 14.92 9.23
C THR A 29 -19.02 13.82 10.06
N GLU A 30 -19.10 13.94 11.39
CA GLU A 30 -18.63 12.89 12.30
C GLU A 30 -19.22 11.51 11.93
N ARG A 31 -20.48 11.47 11.55
CA ARG A 31 -21.17 10.25 11.07
C ARG A 31 -20.62 9.75 9.73
N GLY A 32 -20.22 10.67 8.83
CA GLY A 32 -19.60 10.31 7.55
C GLY A 32 -18.19 9.73 7.75
N VAL A 33 -17.42 10.29 8.67
CA VAL A 33 -16.09 9.76 9.04
C VAL A 33 -16.19 8.36 9.63
N GLN A 34 -17.16 8.13 10.54
CA GLN A 34 -17.43 6.80 11.11
C GLN A 34 -17.84 5.80 10.04
N LYS A 35 -18.73 6.19 9.11
CA LYS A 35 -19.14 5.32 8.00
C LYS A 35 -17.97 4.96 7.08
N THR A 36 -17.08 5.92 6.82
CA THR A 36 -15.86 5.67 6.02
C THR A 36 -14.92 4.69 6.72
N ALA A 37 -14.70 4.87 8.02
CA ALA A 37 -13.87 3.97 8.82
C ALA A 37 -14.43 2.55 8.76
N GLN A 38 -15.75 2.39 8.98
CA GLN A 38 -16.41 1.09 8.91
C GLN A 38 -16.31 0.45 7.51
N THR A 39 -16.46 1.25 6.44
CA THR A 39 -16.30 0.75 5.06
C THR A 39 -14.86 0.25 4.82
N ILE A 40 -13.85 0.92 5.36
CA ILE A 40 -12.46 0.49 5.27
C ILE A 40 -12.25 -0.82 6.02
N ASP A 41 -12.76 -0.93 7.24
CA ASP A 41 -12.66 -2.15 8.05
C ASP A 41 -13.34 -3.34 7.34
N ASP A 42 -14.54 -3.14 6.77
CA ASP A 42 -15.27 -4.16 6.01
C ASP A 42 -14.49 -4.60 4.76
N LEU A 43 -13.85 -3.68 4.04
CA LEU A 43 -13.02 -3.98 2.88
C LEU A 43 -11.74 -4.73 3.27
N GLU A 44 -11.11 -4.36 4.37
CA GLU A 44 -9.94 -5.06 4.89
C GLU A 44 -10.29 -6.50 5.32
N GLU A 45 -11.45 -6.71 5.95
CA GLU A 45 -11.94 -8.04 6.30
C GLU A 45 -12.23 -8.89 5.05
N GLN A 46 -12.90 -8.32 4.03
CA GLN A 46 -13.14 -9.01 2.76
C GLN A 46 -11.84 -9.41 2.08
N LEU A 47 -10.86 -8.50 2.06
CA LEU A 47 -9.54 -8.78 1.51
C LEU A 47 -8.81 -9.89 2.28
N GLY A 48 -8.91 -9.88 3.61
CA GLY A 48 -8.38 -10.95 4.47
C GLY A 48 -8.98 -12.30 4.12
N LYS A 49 -10.29 -12.41 3.92
CA LYS A 49 -10.97 -13.66 3.53
C LYS A 49 -10.49 -14.18 2.16
N VAL A 50 -10.34 -13.30 1.18
CA VAL A 50 -9.80 -13.67 -0.15
C VAL A 50 -8.37 -14.20 -0.04
N ILE A 51 -7.55 -13.57 0.80
CA ILE A 51 -6.17 -13.99 1.03
C ILE A 51 -6.11 -15.34 1.75
N ASP A 52 -6.89 -15.50 2.84
CA ASP A 52 -6.94 -16.74 3.60
C ASP A 52 -7.42 -17.92 2.73
N GLU A 53 -8.46 -17.70 1.92
CA GLU A 53 -8.95 -18.69 0.96
C GLU A 53 -7.85 -19.10 -0.03
N LYS A 54 -7.15 -18.12 -0.62
CA LYS A 54 -6.09 -18.37 -1.59
C LYS A 54 -4.86 -19.02 -0.98
N ALA A 55 -4.53 -18.69 0.27
CA ALA A 55 -3.42 -19.27 1.03
C ALA A 55 -3.78 -20.61 1.72
N GLY A 56 -5.03 -21.06 1.61
CA GLY A 56 -5.51 -22.28 2.27
C GLY A 56 -5.51 -22.17 3.81
N ILE A 57 -5.68 -20.94 4.33
CA ILE A 57 -5.66 -20.64 5.77
C ILE A 57 -7.06 -20.74 6.34
N LYS A 58 -7.20 -21.47 7.47
CA LYS A 58 -8.41 -21.46 8.30
C LYS A 58 -8.12 -20.80 9.64
N ARG A 59 -9.01 -19.92 10.08
CA ARG A 59 -8.91 -19.25 11.38
C ARG A 59 -10.06 -19.67 12.29
N ASP A 60 -9.83 -19.60 13.61
CA ASP A 60 -10.88 -19.72 14.62
C ASP A 60 -11.63 -18.38 14.78
N GLU A 61 -12.65 -18.38 15.66
CA GLU A 61 -13.46 -17.19 15.97
C GLU A 61 -12.65 -16.02 16.55
N ALA A 62 -11.46 -16.31 17.12
CA ALA A 62 -10.53 -15.31 17.63
C ALA A 62 -9.54 -14.80 16.55
N GLY A 63 -9.66 -15.28 15.29
CA GLY A 63 -8.79 -14.91 14.17
C GLY A 63 -7.44 -15.63 14.15
N LYS A 64 -7.21 -16.61 15.04
CA LYS A 64 -5.97 -17.38 15.09
C LYS A 64 -5.97 -18.47 14.02
N ILE A 65 -4.84 -18.65 13.33
CA ILE A 65 -4.67 -19.72 12.34
C ILE A 65 -4.73 -21.09 13.05
N ILE A 66 -5.68 -21.93 12.65
CA ILE A 66 -5.87 -23.30 13.14
C ILE A 66 -5.38 -24.35 12.15
N SER A 67 -5.37 -24.03 10.86
CA SER A 67 -4.78 -24.88 9.83
C SER A 67 -4.36 -24.07 8.62
N GLN A 68 -3.34 -24.55 7.93
CA GLN A 68 -2.92 -24.06 6.63
C GLN A 68 -2.74 -25.26 5.72
N THR A 69 -3.53 -25.31 4.64
CA THR A 69 -3.53 -26.41 3.69
C THR A 69 -3.13 -25.89 2.31
N GLY A 70 -2.05 -26.43 1.75
CA GLY A 70 -1.59 -26.12 0.40
C GLY A 70 -0.25 -25.39 0.35
N ASP A 71 0.31 -25.30 -0.86
CA ASP A 71 1.45 -24.44 -1.16
C ASP A 71 1.00 -22.99 -0.97
N SER A 72 1.61 -22.31 -0.02
CA SER A 72 1.29 -20.91 0.25
C SER A 72 1.49 -20.10 -1.02
N ALA A 73 0.42 -19.51 -1.53
CA ALA A 73 0.52 -18.57 -2.62
C ALA A 73 1.50 -17.45 -2.21
N THR A 74 2.47 -17.14 -3.07
CA THR A 74 3.55 -16.21 -2.77
C THR A 74 3.57 -15.03 -3.73
N VAL A 75 4.00 -13.87 -3.24
CA VAL A 75 4.35 -12.70 -4.04
C VAL A 75 5.85 -12.73 -4.29
N LYS A 76 6.27 -12.66 -5.55
CA LYS A 76 7.69 -12.62 -5.91
C LYS A 76 8.26 -11.23 -5.68
N THR A 77 9.35 -11.11 -4.92
CA THR A 77 10.02 -9.81 -4.68
C THR A 77 10.55 -9.19 -5.96
N ALA A 78 10.92 -9.99 -6.95
CA ALA A 78 11.29 -9.50 -8.28
C ALA A 78 10.17 -8.70 -8.97
N ASP A 79 8.89 -9.00 -8.71
CA ASP A 79 7.75 -8.27 -9.26
C ASP A 79 7.63 -6.84 -8.67
N LEU A 80 8.30 -6.56 -7.55
CA LEU A 80 8.32 -5.23 -6.92
C LEU A 80 9.35 -4.30 -7.57
N LYS A 81 10.36 -4.85 -8.24
CA LYS A 81 11.47 -4.10 -8.81
C LYS A 81 11.05 -2.97 -9.77
N PRO A 82 10.09 -3.14 -10.69
CA PRO A 82 9.66 -2.07 -11.58
C PRO A 82 9.19 -0.81 -10.84
N PHE A 83 8.49 -0.98 -9.71
CA PHE A 83 8.01 0.15 -8.88
C PHE A 83 9.16 0.88 -8.20
N ILE A 84 10.20 0.15 -7.81
CA ILE A 84 11.44 0.71 -7.25
C ILE A 84 12.20 1.48 -8.32
N ASP A 85 12.33 0.92 -9.52
CA ASP A 85 13.02 1.57 -10.65
C ASP A 85 12.29 2.85 -11.08
N ASP A 86 10.96 2.88 -11.04
CA ASP A 86 10.17 4.09 -11.29
C ASP A 86 10.42 5.18 -10.23
N ALA A 87 10.47 4.82 -8.95
CA ALA A 87 10.80 5.76 -7.87
C ALA A 87 12.21 6.34 -8.05
N LYS A 88 13.19 5.49 -8.39
CA LYS A 88 14.57 5.91 -8.68
C LYS A 88 14.62 6.85 -9.89
N LYS A 89 13.85 6.58 -10.94
CA LYS A 89 13.76 7.44 -12.12
C LYS A 89 13.22 8.83 -11.78
N ILE A 90 12.18 8.89 -10.94
CA ILE A 90 11.58 10.16 -10.51
C ILE A 90 12.55 10.97 -9.66
N LEU A 91 13.13 10.37 -8.62
CA LEU A 91 14.00 11.07 -7.67
C LEU A 91 15.44 11.24 -8.18
N GLY A 92 15.86 10.41 -9.12
CA GLY A 92 17.17 10.51 -9.76
C GLY A 92 17.27 11.59 -10.86
N ASN A 93 16.12 12.13 -11.29
CA ASN A 93 16.06 13.10 -12.39
C ASN A 93 15.59 14.47 -11.88
N THR A 94 16.32 15.04 -10.94
CA THR A 94 16.07 16.39 -10.40
C THR A 94 17.22 17.33 -10.68
N VAL A 95 17.00 18.64 -10.56
CA VAL A 95 18.04 19.66 -10.78
C VAL A 95 19.17 19.59 -9.75
N ASP A 96 18.92 19.05 -8.56
CA ASP A 96 19.95 18.80 -7.55
C ASP A 96 20.53 17.39 -7.75
N VAL A 97 21.62 17.33 -8.51
CA VAL A 97 22.30 16.07 -8.86
C VAL A 97 22.86 15.35 -7.64
N LYS A 98 23.29 16.08 -6.61
CA LYS A 98 23.83 15.48 -5.38
C LYS A 98 22.73 14.81 -4.57
N GLU A 99 21.62 15.52 -4.35
CA GLU A 99 20.47 14.97 -3.64
C GLU A 99 19.83 13.82 -4.42
N SER A 100 19.78 13.90 -5.75
CA SER A 100 19.31 12.80 -6.61
C SER A 100 20.11 11.52 -6.39
N LYS A 101 21.42 11.58 -6.34
CA LYS A 101 22.28 10.40 -6.08
C LYS A 101 22.03 9.81 -4.71
N ILE A 102 21.91 10.64 -3.67
CA ILE A 102 21.62 10.22 -2.30
C ILE A 102 20.24 9.54 -2.25
N SER A 103 19.27 10.13 -2.91
CA SER A 103 17.89 9.61 -2.94
C SER A 103 17.80 8.25 -3.63
N VAL A 104 18.48 8.08 -4.77
CA VAL A 104 18.53 6.79 -5.49
C VAL A 104 19.20 5.74 -4.63
N GLN A 105 20.33 6.06 -3.99
CA GLN A 105 21.01 5.12 -3.10
C GLN A 105 20.13 4.68 -1.93
N LYS A 106 19.42 5.60 -1.29
CA LYS A 106 18.48 5.27 -0.19
C LYS A 106 17.36 4.33 -0.64
N ILE A 107 16.83 4.52 -1.86
CA ILE A 107 15.82 3.62 -2.41
C ILE A 107 16.38 2.22 -2.65
N ASP A 108 17.60 2.13 -3.19
CA ASP A 108 18.28 0.85 -3.38
C ASP A 108 18.52 0.15 -2.04
N ASP A 109 18.98 0.87 -1.02
CA ASP A 109 19.21 0.34 0.32
C ASP A 109 17.90 -0.22 0.94
N ILE A 110 16.80 0.50 0.78
CA ILE A 110 15.46 0.03 1.25
C ILE A 110 15.06 -1.27 0.53
N TYR A 111 15.21 -1.33 -0.79
CA TYR A 111 14.85 -2.52 -1.56
C TYR A 111 15.75 -3.71 -1.24
N ASN A 112 17.06 -3.51 -1.16
CA ASN A 112 18.01 -4.56 -0.83
C ASN A 112 17.78 -5.11 0.58
N SER A 113 17.58 -4.23 1.57
CA SER A 113 17.23 -4.64 2.93
C SER A 113 15.91 -5.41 3.00
N PHE A 114 14.94 -5.03 2.15
CA PHE A 114 13.68 -5.73 2.05
C PHE A 114 13.86 -7.16 1.50
N ILE A 115 14.65 -7.34 0.43
CA ILE A 115 14.96 -8.66 -0.13
C ILE A 115 15.76 -9.50 0.88
N GLU A 116 16.75 -8.90 1.53
CA GLU A 116 17.56 -9.59 2.54
C GLU A 116 16.70 -10.14 3.67
N GLN A 117 15.68 -9.37 4.10
CA GLN A 117 14.81 -9.76 5.20
C GLN A 117 13.74 -10.77 4.81
N TYR A 118 13.16 -10.66 3.61
CA TYR A 118 11.98 -11.45 3.21
C TYR A 118 12.26 -12.49 2.12
N GLY A 119 13.44 -12.45 1.48
CA GLY A 119 13.83 -13.38 0.42
C GLY A 119 13.15 -13.11 -0.92
N ASP A 120 13.19 -14.11 -1.81
CA ASP A 120 12.68 -14.01 -3.19
C ASP A 120 11.16 -14.16 -3.29
N GLU A 121 10.53 -14.79 -2.30
CA GLU A 121 9.10 -15.08 -2.27
C GLU A 121 8.51 -14.77 -0.89
N ILE A 122 7.44 -13.99 -0.88
CA ILE A 122 6.76 -13.56 0.35
C ILE A 122 5.39 -14.26 0.40
N PRO A 123 5.05 -14.97 1.47
CA PRO A 123 3.72 -15.52 1.66
C PRO A 123 2.64 -14.44 1.50
N LEU A 124 1.55 -14.76 0.82
CA LEU A 124 0.50 -13.79 0.44
C LEU A 124 -0.05 -13.03 1.66
N GLU A 125 -0.25 -13.75 2.78
CA GLU A 125 -0.69 -13.16 4.04
C GLU A 125 0.33 -12.14 4.57
N LYS A 126 1.63 -12.49 4.53
CA LYS A 126 2.71 -11.60 4.97
C LYS A 126 2.83 -10.38 4.07
N ALA A 127 2.65 -10.54 2.77
CA ALA A 127 2.62 -9.43 1.81
C ALA A 127 1.49 -8.44 2.13
N GLN A 128 0.31 -8.93 2.49
CA GLN A 128 -0.82 -8.11 2.91
C GLN A 128 -0.55 -7.38 4.24
N GLU A 129 0.00 -8.07 5.23
CA GLU A 129 0.39 -7.48 6.50
C GLU A 129 1.39 -6.33 6.30
N LEU A 130 2.44 -6.58 5.52
CA LEU A 130 3.46 -5.57 5.20
C LEU A 130 2.86 -4.36 4.49
N LYS A 131 1.99 -4.60 3.51
CA LYS A 131 1.26 -3.53 2.81
C LYS A 131 0.48 -2.68 3.80
N LYS A 132 -0.35 -3.29 4.64
CA LYS A 132 -1.20 -2.61 5.62
C LYS A 132 -0.37 -1.79 6.61
N ASN A 133 0.63 -2.40 7.23
CA ASN A 133 1.47 -1.75 8.23
C ASN A 133 2.25 -0.57 7.63
N THR A 134 2.77 -0.71 6.40
CA THR A 134 3.50 0.37 5.73
C THR A 134 2.57 1.55 5.41
N TYR A 135 1.34 1.32 4.97
CA TYR A 135 0.37 2.40 4.78
C TYR A 135 0.08 3.15 6.09
N GLN A 136 -0.06 2.45 7.20
CA GLN A 136 -0.27 3.09 8.51
C GLN A 136 0.92 3.93 8.94
N VAL A 137 2.15 3.43 8.76
CA VAL A 137 3.38 4.18 9.05
C VAL A 137 3.46 5.43 8.17
N LEU A 138 3.22 5.30 6.86
CA LEU A 138 3.24 6.42 5.92
C LEU A 138 2.18 7.49 6.23
N LYS A 139 1.02 7.09 6.75
CA LYS A 139 -0.05 8.00 7.17
C LYS A 139 0.33 8.77 8.42
N ASN A 140 0.97 8.12 9.40
CA ASN A 140 1.25 8.68 10.70
C ASN A 140 2.57 9.51 10.73
N SER A 141 3.52 9.23 9.81
CA SER A 141 4.83 9.90 9.73
C SER A 141 4.87 11.06 8.72
N TYR A 142 3.77 11.82 8.61
CA TYR A 142 3.67 12.93 7.68
C TYR A 142 4.67 14.03 8.05
N GLY A 143 5.69 14.26 7.18
CA GLY A 143 6.74 15.25 7.40
C GLY A 143 7.99 14.75 8.14
N GLU A 144 7.97 13.58 8.75
CA GLU A 144 9.10 13.02 9.50
C GLU A 144 10.08 12.22 8.62
N LEU A 145 9.59 11.61 7.55
CA LEU A 145 10.40 10.81 6.64
C LEU A 145 10.96 11.67 5.50
N SER A 146 12.22 11.43 5.13
CA SER A 146 12.78 12.02 3.92
C SER A 146 12.00 11.55 2.67
N ASN A 147 11.99 12.39 1.63
CA ASN A 147 11.28 12.08 0.38
C ASN A 147 11.69 10.72 -0.21
N ALA A 148 12.99 10.40 -0.18
CA ALA A 148 13.51 9.13 -0.69
C ALA A 148 12.97 7.92 0.09
N VAL A 149 12.97 7.99 1.44
CA VAL A 149 12.43 6.92 2.29
C VAL A 149 10.94 6.75 2.04
N ARG A 150 10.20 7.86 1.97
CA ARG A 150 8.75 7.83 1.73
C ARG A 150 8.41 7.24 0.37
N GLU A 151 9.10 7.65 -0.70
CA GLU A 151 8.85 7.12 -2.04
C GLU A 151 9.31 5.66 -2.19
N GLY A 152 10.41 5.26 -1.56
CA GLY A 152 10.84 3.86 -1.50
C GLY A 152 9.79 2.97 -0.84
N GLN A 153 9.28 3.36 0.33
CA GLN A 153 8.23 2.62 1.03
C GLN A 153 6.92 2.57 0.25
N LYS A 154 6.49 3.68 -0.37
CA LYS A 154 5.31 3.71 -1.23
C LYS A 154 5.44 2.77 -2.43
N SER A 155 6.61 2.74 -3.05
CA SER A 155 6.87 1.92 -4.22
C SER A 155 6.86 0.44 -3.89
N LEU A 156 7.48 0.03 -2.76
CA LEU A 156 7.35 -1.33 -2.25
C LEU A 156 5.89 -1.70 -1.98
N THR A 157 5.14 -0.81 -1.36
CA THR A 157 3.73 -1.05 -1.01
C THR A 157 2.84 -1.17 -2.25
N ARG A 158 3.10 -0.36 -3.29
CA ARG A 158 2.43 -0.51 -4.59
C ARG A 158 2.79 -1.84 -5.24
N GLY A 159 4.06 -2.21 -5.24
CA GLY A 159 4.50 -3.51 -5.75
C GLY A 159 3.85 -4.68 -5.02
N LEU A 160 3.77 -4.63 -3.69
CA LEU A 160 3.05 -5.64 -2.91
C LEU A 160 1.55 -5.70 -3.27
N LYS A 161 0.89 -4.54 -3.46
CA LYS A 161 -0.51 -4.46 -3.88
C LYS A 161 -0.72 -5.17 -5.23
N GLU A 162 0.09 -4.87 -6.22
CA GLU A 162 0.02 -5.50 -7.55
C GLU A 162 0.40 -6.98 -7.50
N GLY A 163 1.42 -7.35 -6.70
CA GLY A 163 1.78 -8.75 -6.48
C GLY A 163 0.64 -9.56 -5.86
N ILE A 164 -0.07 -9.00 -4.88
CA ILE A 164 -1.26 -9.62 -4.28
C ILE A 164 -2.35 -9.82 -5.33
N VAL A 165 -2.64 -8.81 -6.15
CA VAL A 165 -3.65 -8.91 -7.22
C VAL A 165 -3.27 -9.95 -8.27
N LYS A 166 -1.98 -10.04 -8.63
CA LYS A 166 -1.47 -11.04 -9.57
C LYS A 166 -1.70 -12.47 -9.08
N VAL A 167 -1.54 -12.71 -7.78
CA VAL A 167 -1.70 -14.02 -7.15
C VAL A 167 -3.17 -14.31 -6.80
N ALA A 168 -3.91 -13.30 -6.37
CA ALA A 168 -5.32 -13.36 -6.00
C ALA A 168 -6.12 -12.27 -6.76
N PRO A 169 -6.50 -12.50 -8.02
CA PRO A 169 -7.19 -11.50 -8.85
C PRO A 169 -8.51 -10.99 -8.24
N GLN A 170 -9.16 -11.79 -7.41
CA GLN A 170 -10.37 -11.40 -6.69
C GLN A 170 -10.15 -10.22 -5.73
N ALA A 171 -8.88 -9.98 -5.32
CA ALA A 171 -8.50 -8.86 -4.48
C ALA A 171 -8.51 -7.50 -5.22
N GLU A 172 -8.53 -7.47 -6.57
CA GLU A 172 -8.41 -6.25 -7.36
C GLU A 172 -9.49 -5.22 -7.04
N GLY A 173 -10.76 -5.63 -7.08
CA GLY A 173 -11.90 -4.76 -6.80
C GLY A 173 -11.90 -4.20 -5.37
N ILE A 174 -11.40 -4.98 -4.41
CA ILE A 174 -11.28 -4.56 -3.01
C ILE A 174 -10.09 -3.62 -2.86
N ASN A 175 -8.93 -3.98 -3.40
CA ASN A 175 -7.71 -3.17 -3.34
C ASN A 175 -7.83 -1.81 -4.07
N SER A 176 -8.69 -1.71 -5.08
CA SER A 176 -8.92 -0.44 -5.78
C SER A 176 -9.75 0.55 -4.97
N ARG A 177 -10.50 0.06 -3.96
CA ARG A 177 -11.33 0.85 -3.03
C ARG A 177 -10.61 1.21 -1.73
N LEU A 178 -9.57 0.48 -1.35
CA LEU A 178 -8.62 0.77 -0.27
C LEU A 178 -7.51 1.71 -0.73
#